data_fff8b5cdfd04e579cbe694758e46aa77
#
_entry.id   fff8b5cdfd04e579cbe694758e46aa77
#
_cell.length_a   1.000
_cell.length_b   1.000
_cell.length_c   1.000
_cell.angle_alpha   90.00
_cell.angle_beta   90.00
_cell.angle_gamma   90.00
#
_symmetry.space_group_name_H-M   'P 1'
#
loop_
_entity.id
_entity.type
_entity.pdbx_description
1 polymer ?
#
loop_
_entity_poly.entity_id
_entity_poly.type
_entity_poly.pdbx_seq_one_letter_code
_entity_poly.pdbx_strand_id
1 'polypeptide(L)'
;MTWNDVTYDMYREITLIMQDKEQPDEEKTYDMIKVLYGEDVLSLSLPEFSKKVDLSFLKTKIPDVGLLKEYEVNGHKYKLYPDLSKLSVAQYLDFNNYTKNGNNDMRYVLSVFFIPEGHTYNDGYDMEEVHKDIGDMPMPLVSSVCFFFRKWSVGFAVCFRRSSLKEKKNLMKAGKITKEEYQKYVQMYDAGLTLTSLFLLS
;
A
#
# COMPACT_ATOMS: atom_id res chain seq x y z
N MET A 1 21.62 -3.16 -10.60
CA MET A 1 20.43 -2.75 -9.80
C MET A 1 19.35 -3.81 -9.93
N THR A 2 18.61 -4.04 -8.88
CA THR A 2 17.49 -5.02 -8.79
C THR A 2 16.33 -4.36 -8.04
N TRP A 3 15.18 -5.01 -7.97
CA TRP A 3 14.05 -4.52 -7.17
C TRP A 3 14.38 -4.34 -5.67
N ASN A 4 15.38 -5.05 -5.12
CA ASN A 4 15.79 -4.87 -3.73
C ASN A 4 16.53 -3.55 -3.47
N ASP A 5 17.06 -2.95 -4.53
CA ASP A 5 17.78 -1.67 -4.46
C ASP A 5 16.83 -0.47 -4.67
N VAL A 6 15.57 -0.72 -5.04
CA VAL A 6 14.54 0.31 -5.29
C VAL A 6 13.72 0.48 -4.03
N THR A 7 13.75 1.67 -3.45
CA THR A 7 12.91 2.02 -2.30
C THR A 7 11.46 2.33 -2.75
N TYR A 8 10.54 2.39 -1.78
CA TYR A 8 9.17 2.80 -2.08
C TYR A 8 9.10 4.21 -2.68
N ASP A 9 9.88 5.16 -2.16
CA ASP A 9 9.88 6.53 -2.66
C ASP A 9 10.42 6.62 -4.08
N MET A 10 11.50 5.90 -4.40
CA MET A 10 11.99 5.77 -5.80
C MET A 10 10.91 5.19 -6.71
N TYR A 11 10.24 4.12 -6.29
CA TYR A 11 9.17 3.50 -7.07
C TYR A 11 8.01 4.46 -7.32
N ARG A 12 7.61 5.21 -6.31
CA ARG A 12 6.55 6.21 -6.40
C ARG A 12 6.91 7.31 -7.40
N GLU A 13 8.13 7.83 -7.32
CA GLU A 13 8.62 8.86 -8.23
C GLU A 13 8.68 8.35 -9.68
N ILE A 14 9.22 7.16 -9.92
CA ILE A 14 9.21 6.51 -11.23
C ILE A 14 7.79 6.35 -11.77
N THR A 15 6.84 5.96 -10.91
CA THR A 15 5.44 5.79 -11.32
C THR A 15 4.83 7.12 -11.75
N LEU A 16 5.12 8.21 -11.06
CA LEU A 16 4.66 9.55 -11.44
C LEU A 16 5.26 9.99 -12.78
N ILE A 17 6.57 9.79 -12.99
CA ILE A 17 7.25 10.06 -14.28
C ILE A 17 6.58 9.27 -15.42
N MET A 18 6.32 7.98 -15.21
CA MET A 18 5.70 7.13 -16.24
C MET A 18 4.26 7.54 -16.57
N GLN A 19 3.51 8.06 -15.59
CA GLN A 19 2.12 8.49 -15.75
C GLN A 19 1.97 9.87 -16.40
N ASP A 20 3.03 10.68 -16.44
CA ASP A 20 3.02 11.98 -17.09
C ASP A 20 2.90 11.79 -18.61
N LYS A 21 1.76 12.21 -19.18
CA LYS A 21 1.47 12.08 -20.61
C LYS A 21 2.04 13.22 -21.44
N GLU A 22 2.42 14.32 -20.83
CA GLU A 22 2.95 15.50 -21.49
C GLU A 22 4.47 15.41 -21.71
N GLN A 23 5.16 14.63 -20.89
CA GLN A 23 6.62 14.48 -20.96
C GLN A 23 7.03 13.49 -22.05
N PRO A 24 8.03 13.83 -22.90
CA PRO A 24 8.60 12.92 -23.90
C PRO A 24 9.26 11.68 -23.27
N ASP A 25 9.25 10.55 -24.00
CA ASP A 25 9.78 9.28 -23.48
C ASP A 25 11.29 9.33 -23.18
N GLU A 26 12.06 10.12 -23.93
CA GLU A 26 13.48 10.33 -23.67
C GLU A 26 13.72 11.06 -22.35
N GLU A 27 12.93 12.09 -22.06
CA GLU A 27 13.01 12.83 -20.80
C GLU A 27 12.59 11.97 -19.62
N LYS A 28 11.51 11.17 -19.77
CA LYS A 28 11.11 10.18 -18.75
C LYS A 28 12.23 9.21 -18.44
N THR A 29 12.89 8.68 -19.49
CA THR A 29 14.00 7.75 -19.31
C THR A 29 15.15 8.41 -18.56
N TYR A 30 15.48 9.66 -18.89
CA TYR A 30 16.49 10.45 -18.20
C TYR A 30 16.17 10.63 -16.72
N ASP A 31 14.93 11.05 -16.40
CA ASP A 31 14.49 11.27 -15.02
C ASP A 31 14.44 9.98 -14.22
N MET A 32 13.97 8.88 -14.81
CA MET A 32 14.03 7.56 -14.15
C MET A 32 15.46 7.13 -13.82
N ILE A 33 16.43 7.41 -14.68
CA ILE A 33 17.85 7.12 -14.42
C ILE A 33 18.35 7.96 -13.25
N LYS A 34 18.00 9.25 -13.19
CA LYS A 34 18.35 10.12 -12.06
C LYS A 34 17.81 9.59 -10.73
N VAL A 35 16.55 9.19 -10.72
CA VAL A 35 15.91 8.63 -9.51
C VAL A 35 16.61 7.35 -9.05
N LEU A 36 16.94 6.46 -9.99
CA LEU A 36 17.50 5.14 -9.64
C LEU A 36 18.99 5.15 -9.34
N TYR A 37 19.77 5.97 -10.07
CA TYR A 37 21.22 5.90 -10.03
C TYR A 37 21.90 7.19 -9.56
N GLY A 38 21.10 8.25 -9.36
CA GLY A 38 21.62 9.58 -9.02
C GLY A 38 22.11 10.36 -10.26
N GLU A 39 22.34 11.66 -10.07
CA GLU A 39 22.75 12.57 -11.15
C GLU A 39 24.16 12.28 -11.67
N ASP A 40 25.06 11.78 -10.83
CA ASP A 40 26.47 11.51 -11.19
C ASP A 40 26.62 10.56 -12.36
N VAL A 41 25.64 9.67 -12.57
CA VAL A 41 25.65 8.68 -13.66
C VAL A 41 25.58 9.34 -15.04
N LEU A 42 24.97 10.52 -15.12
CA LEU A 42 24.81 11.25 -16.39
C LEU A 42 26.10 11.94 -16.84
N SER A 43 27.10 12.06 -15.97
CA SER A 43 28.43 12.59 -16.30
C SER A 43 29.41 11.52 -16.78
N LEU A 44 29.02 10.23 -16.77
CA LEU A 44 29.87 9.12 -17.19
C LEU A 44 30.06 9.08 -18.71
N SER A 45 31.18 8.51 -19.13
CA SER A 45 31.35 8.15 -20.53
C SER A 45 30.34 7.06 -20.95
N LEU A 46 29.97 6.99 -22.25
CA LEU A 46 29.03 6.01 -22.77
C LEU A 46 29.38 4.55 -22.40
N PRO A 47 30.66 4.11 -22.47
CA PRO A 47 31.05 2.76 -22.08
C PRO A 47 30.86 2.49 -20.56
N GLU A 48 31.12 3.49 -19.72
CA GLU A 48 30.90 3.37 -18.26
C GLU A 48 29.43 3.39 -17.93
N PHE A 49 28.67 4.28 -18.54
CA PHE A 49 27.21 4.37 -18.41
C PHE A 49 26.56 3.03 -18.77
N SER A 50 26.88 2.45 -19.93
CA SER A 50 26.31 1.16 -20.38
C SER A 50 26.63 -0.03 -19.46
N LYS A 51 27.72 0.05 -18.69
CA LYS A 51 28.07 -0.97 -17.69
C LYS A 51 27.34 -0.77 -16.37
N LYS A 52 27.03 0.46 -16.00
CA LYS A 52 26.47 0.83 -14.70
C LYS A 52 24.94 0.84 -14.71
N VAL A 53 24.33 1.30 -15.82
CA VAL A 53 22.88 1.48 -15.93
C VAL A 53 22.22 0.29 -16.62
N ASP A 54 21.36 -0.41 -15.89
CA ASP A 54 20.50 -1.47 -16.40
C ASP A 54 19.07 -1.27 -15.89
N LEU A 55 18.17 -0.94 -16.79
CA LEU A 55 16.74 -0.76 -16.49
C LEU A 55 15.91 -2.01 -16.81
N SER A 56 16.52 -3.11 -17.19
CA SER A 56 15.82 -4.32 -17.61
C SER A 56 14.96 -4.92 -16.50
N PHE A 57 15.37 -4.75 -15.24
CA PHE A 57 14.60 -5.23 -14.07
C PHE A 57 13.22 -4.57 -13.96
N LEU A 58 13.03 -3.34 -14.45
CA LEU A 58 11.72 -2.66 -14.45
C LEU A 58 10.67 -3.40 -15.29
N LYS A 59 11.11 -4.23 -16.25
CA LYS A 59 10.22 -5.08 -17.07
C LYS A 59 9.83 -6.39 -16.36
N THR A 60 10.43 -6.68 -15.23
CA THR A 60 10.15 -7.88 -14.44
C THR A 60 9.12 -7.59 -13.36
N LYS A 61 8.47 -8.62 -12.86
CA LYS A 61 7.58 -8.47 -11.70
C LYS A 61 8.40 -8.18 -10.45
N ILE A 62 7.85 -7.33 -9.58
CA ILE A 62 8.38 -7.13 -8.23
C ILE A 62 8.35 -8.48 -7.50
N PRO A 63 9.47 -8.96 -6.93
CA PRO A 63 9.51 -10.21 -6.21
C PRO A 63 8.57 -10.23 -5.01
N ASP A 64 7.88 -11.33 -4.79
CA ASP A 64 7.14 -11.58 -3.55
C ASP A 64 8.11 -12.20 -2.53
N VAL A 65 8.47 -11.43 -1.53
CA VAL A 65 9.37 -11.87 -0.45
C VAL A 65 8.61 -12.40 0.77
N GLY A 66 7.27 -12.48 0.66
CA GLY A 66 6.41 -12.89 1.75
C GLY A 66 6.25 -11.80 2.82
N LEU A 67 5.41 -12.09 3.80
CA LEU A 67 5.14 -11.18 4.90
C LEU A 67 6.07 -11.48 6.08
N LEU A 68 6.99 -10.58 6.35
CA LEU A 68 7.82 -10.63 7.56
C LEU A 68 7.04 -10.00 8.72
N LYS A 69 7.30 -10.45 9.93
CA LYS A 69 6.70 -9.88 11.14
C LYS A 69 7.49 -8.71 11.71
N GLU A 70 8.77 -8.65 11.39
CA GLU A 70 9.71 -7.65 11.86
C GLU A 70 10.52 -7.13 10.68
N TYR A 71 10.77 -5.84 10.68
CA TYR A 71 11.51 -5.12 9.63
C TYR A 71 12.53 -4.21 10.28
N GLU A 72 13.68 -4.03 9.63
CA GLU A 72 14.68 -3.07 10.05
C GLU A 72 15.00 -2.13 8.88
N VAL A 73 14.85 -0.84 9.11
CA VAL A 73 15.10 0.23 8.14
C VAL A 73 15.79 1.37 8.87
N ASN A 74 16.87 1.92 8.29
CA ASN A 74 17.65 3.03 8.85
C ASN A 74 18.11 2.82 10.32
N GLY A 75 18.27 1.55 10.74
CA GLY A 75 18.60 1.20 12.11
C GLY A 75 17.42 1.16 13.08
N HIS A 76 16.21 1.47 12.61
CA HIS A 76 14.98 1.35 13.37
C HIS A 76 14.31 0.00 13.12
N LYS A 77 13.83 -0.62 14.20
CA LYS A 77 13.11 -1.90 14.13
C LYS A 77 11.61 -1.67 14.25
N TYR A 78 10.87 -2.28 13.34
CA TYR A 78 9.41 -2.19 13.26
C TYR A 78 8.78 -3.56 13.41
N LYS A 79 7.66 -3.62 14.12
CA LYS A 79 6.79 -4.78 14.15
C LYS A 79 5.59 -4.53 13.26
N LEU A 80 5.32 -5.48 12.35
CA LEU A 80 4.12 -5.45 11.54
C LEU A 80 2.98 -6.12 12.30
N TYR A 81 1.87 -5.41 12.45
CA TYR A 81 0.63 -5.92 13.05
C TYR A 81 -0.38 -6.29 11.95
N PRO A 82 -0.32 -7.51 11.41
CA PRO A 82 -1.18 -7.91 10.30
C PRO A 82 -2.59 -8.31 10.73
N ASP A 83 -2.86 -8.37 12.04
CA ASP A 83 -4.15 -8.79 12.58
C ASP A 83 -5.05 -7.59 12.84
N LEU A 84 -5.86 -7.28 11.83
CA LEU A 84 -6.78 -6.15 11.88
C LEU A 84 -7.93 -6.32 12.89
N SER A 85 -8.14 -7.54 13.40
CA SER A 85 -9.10 -7.75 14.51
C SER A 85 -8.57 -7.20 15.82
N LYS A 86 -7.29 -6.91 15.91
CA LYS A 86 -6.59 -6.37 17.08
C LYS A 86 -6.23 -4.88 16.95
N LEU A 87 -6.66 -4.23 15.88
CA LEU A 87 -6.43 -2.79 15.73
C LEU A 87 -7.11 -2.02 16.86
N SER A 88 -6.41 -1.04 17.39
CA SER A 88 -7.02 -0.04 18.28
C SER A 88 -8.03 0.81 17.49
N VAL A 89 -8.93 1.47 18.21
CA VAL A 89 -9.89 2.40 17.58
C VAL A 89 -9.15 3.53 16.84
N ALA A 90 -8.04 4.03 17.39
CA ALA A 90 -7.21 5.05 16.77
C ALA A 90 -6.64 4.55 15.44
N GLN A 91 -6.01 3.37 15.41
CA GLN A 91 -5.50 2.76 14.18
C GLN A 91 -6.60 2.60 13.10
N TYR A 92 -7.78 2.14 13.51
CA TYR A 92 -8.91 1.98 12.58
C TYR A 92 -9.38 3.31 12.00
N LEU A 93 -9.45 4.36 12.81
CA LEU A 93 -9.85 5.69 12.34
C LEU A 93 -8.81 6.28 11.38
N ASP A 94 -7.53 6.18 11.70
CA ASP A 94 -6.45 6.69 10.86
C ASP A 94 -6.35 5.90 9.54
N PHE A 95 -6.46 4.57 9.58
CA PHE A 95 -6.55 3.75 8.37
C PHE A 95 -7.70 4.19 7.46
N ASN A 96 -8.91 4.41 8.04
CA ASN A 96 -10.05 4.88 7.25
C ASN A 96 -9.84 6.28 6.69
N ASN A 97 -9.22 7.19 7.45
CA ASN A 97 -8.93 8.55 7.00
C ASN A 97 -7.94 8.54 5.84
N TYR A 98 -6.84 7.79 5.95
CA TYR A 98 -5.82 7.70 4.90
C TYR A 98 -6.36 7.03 3.63
N THR A 99 -7.23 6.02 3.75
CA THR A 99 -7.79 5.34 2.58
C THR A 99 -8.94 6.10 1.90
N LYS A 100 -9.71 6.92 2.63
CA LYS A 100 -10.86 7.66 2.08
C LYS A 100 -10.48 8.95 1.38
N ASN A 101 -9.42 9.60 1.82
CA ASN A 101 -9.05 10.94 1.33
C ASN A 101 -8.31 10.91 -0.02
N GLY A 102 -8.27 9.76 -0.73
CA GLY A 102 -7.58 9.64 -2.01
C GLY A 102 -6.08 9.87 -1.89
N ASN A 103 -5.54 9.78 -0.68
CA ASN A 103 -4.10 9.81 -0.47
C ASN A 103 -3.52 8.48 -0.94
N ASN A 104 -3.05 8.46 -2.19
CA ASN A 104 -2.43 7.28 -2.79
C ASN A 104 -1.02 6.99 -2.23
N ASP A 105 -0.61 7.74 -1.21
CA ASP A 105 0.67 7.55 -0.56
C ASP A 105 0.59 6.46 0.51
N MET A 106 1.12 5.29 0.17
CA MET A 106 1.09 4.11 1.04
C MET A 106 1.89 4.30 2.33
N ARG A 107 2.76 5.31 2.46
CA ARG A 107 3.47 5.60 3.70
C ARG A 107 2.51 5.81 4.86
N TYR A 108 1.46 6.61 4.63
CA TYR A 108 0.42 6.88 5.64
C TYR A 108 -0.40 5.63 5.97
N VAL A 109 -0.78 4.86 4.97
CA VAL A 109 -1.57 3.64 5.17
C VAL A 109 -0.75 2.59 5.93
N LEU A 110 0.51 2.41 5.54
CA LEU A 110 1.39 1.40 6.14
C LEU A 110 1.83 1.78 7.55
N SER A 111 2.02 3.07 7.86
CA SER A 111 2.42 3.53 9.19
C SER A 111 1.42 3.14 10.30
N VAL A 112 0.16 2.90 9.94
CA VAL A 112 -0.83 2.38 10.89
C VAL A 112 -0.47 0.97 11.39
N PHE A 113 0.27 0.21 10.60
CA PHE A 113 0.59 -1.21 10.85
C PHE A 113 2.05 -1.43 11.23
N PHE A 114 2.96 -0.54 10.83
CA PHE A 114 4.37 -0.56 11.18
C PHE A 114 4.60 0.25 12.45
N ILE A 115 4.76 -0.43 13.57
CA ILE A 115 4.95 0.22 14.87
C ILE A 115 6.40 -0.01 15.32
N PRO A 116 7.12 1.05 15.74
CA PRO A 116 8.47 0.91 16.25
C PRO A 116 8.55 -0.10 17.40
N GLU A 117 9.63 -0.87 17.46
CA GLU A 117 9.81 -1.87 18.50
C GLU A 117 9.81 -1.23 19.90
N GLY A 118 9.06 -1.83 20.82
CA GLY A 118 8.92 -1.30 22.19
C GLY A 118 7.81 -0.28 22.36
N HIS A 119 7.13 0.12 21.28
CA HIS A 119 6.04 1.09 21.32
C HIS A 119 4.67 0.45 21.04
N THR A 120 3.62 1.17 21.39
CA THR A 120 2.25 0.93 20.94
C THR A 120 1.82 2.06 20.03
N TYR A 121 0.74 1.89 19.28
CA TYR A 121 0.30 2.89 18.31
C TYR A 121 0.03 4.25 18.99
N ASN A 122 0.58 5.31 18.44
CA ASN A 122 0.55 6.68 18.98
C ASN A 122 1.19 6.86 20.37
N ASP A 123 2.10 5.97 20.75
CA ASP A 123 2.75 6.00 22.06
C ASP A 123 4.16 6.63 21.99
N GLY A 124 4.18 7.94 21.75
CA GLY A 124 5.41 8.74 21.96
C GLY A 124 6.54 8.56 20.96
N TYR A 125 6.28 7.99 19.78
CA TYR A 125 7.23 7.96 18.65
C TYR A 125 6.87 8.98 17.58
N ASP A 126 7.87 9.38 16.78
CA ASP A 126 7.68 10.32 15.68
C ASP A 126 7.09 9.63 14.45
N MET A 127 5.86 9.99 14.10
CA MET A 127 5.16 9.43 12.94
C MET A 127 5.82 9.86 11.61
N GLU A 128 6.43 11.05 11.54
CA GLU A 128 7.13 11.51 10.34
C GLU A 128 8.39 10.68 10.08
N GLU A 129 9.08 10.25 11.13
CA GLU A 129 10.20 9.32 11.02
C GLU A 129 9.73 7.96 10.48
N VAL A 130 8.60 7.45 10.97
CA VAL A 130 7.99 6.21 10.45
C VAL A 130 7.62 6.35 8.97
N HIS A 131 7.05 7.48 8.55
CA HIS A 131 6.71 7.72 7.14
C HIS A 131 7.97 7.74 6.27
N LYS A 132 9.05 8.38 6.74
CA LYS A 132 10.33 8.41 6.04
C LYS A 132 10.92 7.01 5.91
N ASP A 133 10.96 6.25 7.00
CA ASP A 133 11.50 4.90 6.99
C ASP A 133 10.71 3.97 6.06
N ILE A 134 9.37 4.11 5.98
CA ILE A 134 8.56 3.37 5.01
C ILE A 134 8.92 3.80 3.58
N GLY A 135 9.20 5.08 3.34
CA GLY A 135 9.68 5.58 2.06
C GLY A 135 11.00 4.92 1.62
N ASP A 136 11.89 4.68 2.58
CA ASP A 136 13.21 4.05 2.37
C ASP A 136 13.16 2.50 2.32
N MET A 137 12.00 1.88 2.61
CA MET A 137 11.85 0.41 2.52
C MET A 137 12.04 -0.09 1.10
N PRO A 138 12.74 -1.23 0.89
CA PRO A 138 12.81 -1.89 -0.40
C PRO A 138 11.42 -2.23 -0.97
N MET A 139 11.18 -1.94 -2.24
CA MET A 139 9.88 -2.11 -2.89
C MET A 139 9.31 -3.54 -2.78
N PRO A 140 10.08 -4.64 -2.84
CA PRO A 140 9.55 -5.98 -2.61
C PRO A 140 8.89 -6.18 -1.25
N LEU A 141 9.43 -5.57 -0.20
CA LEU A 141 8.83 -5.63 1.15
C LEU A 141 7.50 -4.88 1.17
N VAL A 142 7.49 -3.64 0.68
CA VAL A 142 6.26 -2.81 0.60
C VAL A 142 5.19 -3.51 -0.24
N SER A 143 5.56 -4.05 -1.40
CA SER A 143 4.66 -4.78 -2.30
C SER A 143 4.04 -6.00 -1.62
N SER A 144 4.83 -6.79 -0.89
CA SER A 144 4.34 -7.99 -0.18
C SER A 144 3.34 -7.63 0.91
N VAL A 145 3.59 -6.53 1.65
CA VAL A 145 2.65 -6.02 2.67
C VAL A 145 1.37 -5.49 2.03
N CYS A 146 1.47 -4.70 0.98
CA CYS A 146 0.31 -4.20 0.23
C CYS A 146 -0.55 -5.34 -0.33
N PHE A 147 0.09 -6.37 -0.89
CA PHE A 147 -0.59 -7.54 -1.42
C PHE A 147 -1.32 -8.34 -0.34
N PHE A 148 -0.71 -8.46 0.85
CA PHE A 148 -1.34 -9.07 2.02
C PHE A 148 -2.59 -8.29 2.44
N PHE A 149 -2.50 -6.97 2.61
CA PHE A 149 -3.64 -6.15 2.97
C PHE A 149 -4.73 -6.14 1.90
N ARG A 150 -4.38 -6.17 0.63
CA ARG A 150 -5.34 -6.31 -0.46
C ARG A 150 -6.13 -7.61 -0.36
N LYS A 151 -5.47 -8.76 -0.21
CA LYS A 151 -6.15 -10.05 -0.03
C LYS A 151 -7.06 -10.05 1.19
N TRP A 152 -6.56 -9.43 2.26
CA TRP A 152 -7.27 -9.38 3.51
C TRP A 152 -8.49 -8.47 3.45
N SER A 153 -8.40 -7.25 2.87
CA SER A 153 -9.51 -6.32 2.75
C SER A 153 -10.66 -6.90 1.93
N VAL A 154 -10.35 -7.62 0.85
CA VAL A 154 -11.36 -8.37 0.07
C VAL A 154 -11.99 -9.46 0.92
N GLY A 155 -11.19 -10.25 1.63
CA GLY A 155 -11.69 -11.29 2.53
C GLY A 155 -12.58 -10.74 3.63
N PHE A 156 -12.17 -9.64 4.27
CA PHE A 156 -12.95 -8.96 5.30
C PHE A 156 -14.26 -8.39 4.76
N ALA A 157 -14.23 -7.70 3.64
CA ALA A 157 -15.43 -7.15 3.01
C ALA A 157 -16.45 -8.26 2.71
N VAL A 158 -16.00 -9.41 2.22
CA VAL A 158 -16.85 -10.59 1.97
C VAL A 158 -17.41 -11.16 3.27
N CYS A 159 -16.59 -11.33 4.31
CA CYS A 159 -17.01 -11.86 5.61
C CYS A 159 -17.99 -10.91 6.30
N PHE A 160 -17.69 -9.60 6.30
CA PHE A 160 -18.54 -8.56 6.87
C PHE A 160 -19.89 -8.52 6.17
N ARG A 161 -19.91 -8.53 4.81
CA ARG A 161 -21.13 -8.62 4.03
C ARG A 161 -21.97 -9.84 4.44
N ARG A 162 -21.36 -11.03 4.50
CA ARG A 162 -22.07 -12.26 4.88
C ARG A 162 -22.69 -12.16 6.29
N SER A 163 -21.92 -11.68 7.26
CA SER A 163 -22.37 -11.52 8.64
C SER A 163 -23.52 -10.51 8.73
N SER A 164 -23.35 -9.33 8.14
CA SER A 164 -24.36 -8.26 8.17
C SER A 164 -25.64 -8.66 7.42
N LEU A 165 -25.53 -9.30 6.26
CA LEU A 165 -26.72 -9.78 5.54
C LEU A 165 -27.44 -10.92 6.29
N LYS A 166 -26.69 -11.78 6.99
CA LYS A 166 -27.28 -12.82 7.84
C LYS A 166 -28.11 -12.19 8.99
N GLU A 167 -27.56 -11.17 9.63
CA GLU A 167 -28.26 -10.42 10.69
C GLU A 167 -29.53 -9.74 10.12
N LYS A 168 -29.42 -8.99 9.01
CA LYS A 168 -30.58 -8.35 8.37
C LYS A 168 -31.63 -9.35 7.91
N LYS A 169 -31.22 -10.51 7.42
CA LYS A 169 -32.14 -11.60 7.07
C LYS A 169 -32.89 -12.14 8.29
N ASN A 170 -32.24 -12.22 9.44
CA ASN A 170 -32.90 -12.62 10.68
C ASN A 170 -33.90 -11.56 11.15
N LEU A 171 -33.56 -10.26 11.05
CA LEU A 171 -34.49 -9.15 11.36
C LEU A 171 -35.71 -9.18 10.44
N MET A 172 -35.53 -9.45 9.14
CA MET A 172 -36.63 -9.60 8.18
C MET A 172 -37.53 -10.79 8.56
N LYS A 173 -36.98 -11.95 8.90
CA LYS A 173 -37.74 -13.10 9.36
C LYS A 173 -38.51 -12.83 10.64
N ALA A 174 -38.00 -11.99 11.52
CA ALA A 174 -38.64 -11.57 12.76
C ALA A 174 -39.66 -10.43 12.53
N GLY A 175 -39.92 -10.01 11.30
CA GLY A 175 -40.87 -8.94 10.97
C GLY A 175 -40.38 -7.53 11.37
N LYS A 176 -39.09 -7.36 11.73
CA LYS A 176 -38.53 -6.08 12.19
C LYS A 176 -38.10 -5.17 11.03
N ILE A 177 -37.91 -5.72 9.85
CA ILE A 177 -37.65 -4.99 8.59
C ILE A 177 -38.43 -5.65 7.44
N THR A 178 -38.75 -4.87 6.42
CA THR A 178 -39.46 -5.35 5.24
C THR A 178 -38.52 -6.06 4.26
N LYS A 179 -39.07 -6.72 3.24
CA LYS A 179 -38.31 -7.34 2.17
C LYS A 179 -37.61 -6.29 1.30
N GLU A 180 -38.27 -5.14 1.09
CA GLU A 180 -37.73 -4.01 0.34
C GLU A 180 -36.53 -3.39 1.07
N GLU A 181 -36.61 -3.20 2.37
CA GLU A 181 -35.47 -2.72 3.18
C GLU A 181 -34.31 -3.71 3.14
N TYR A 182 -34.57 -5.01 3.24
CA TYR A 182 -33.52 -6.02 3.09
C TYR A 182 -32.84 -5.94 1.73
N GLN A 183 -33.59 -5.77 0.64
CA GLN A 183 -33.00 -5.63 -0.72
C GLN A 183 -32.12 -4.38 -0.85
N LYS A 184 -32.52 -3.25 -0.23
CA LYS A 184 -31.66 -2.06 -0.17
C LYS A 184 -30.31 -2.33 0.52
N TYR A 185 -30.31 -3.08 1.63
CA TYR A 185 -29.06 -3.49 2.28
C TYR A 185 -28.19 -4.35 1.36
N VAL A 186 -28.77 -5.31 0.65
CA VAL A 186 -28.02 -6.14 -0.32
C VAL A 186 -27.33 -5.27 -1.37
N GLN A 187 -28.07 -4.34 -1.99
CA GLN A 187 -27.54 -3.43 -3.02
C GLN A 187 -26.42 -2.53 -2.47
N MET A 188 -26.60 -1.98 -1.27
CA MET A 188 -25.58 -1.14 -0.61
C MET A 188 -24.30 -1.91 -0.35
N TYR A 189 -24.36 -3.15 0.14
CA TYR A 189 -23.17 -3.96 0.36
C TYR A 189 -22.50 -4.41 -0.93
N ASP A 190 -23.26 -4.65 -2.00
CA ASP A 190 -22.72 -4.99 -3.33
C ASP A 190 -22.00 -3.80 -3.95
N ALA A 191 -22.58 -2.59 -3.87
CA ALA A 191 -21.92 -1.36 -4.30
C ALA A 191 -20.62 -1.09 -3.51
N GLY A 192 -20.63 -1.30 -2.19
CA GLY A 192 -19.44 -1.15 -1.34
C GLY A 192 -18.30 -2.11 -1.71
N LEU A 193 -18.63 -3.38 -2.02
CA LEU A 193 -17.63 -4.35 -2.50
C LEU A 193 -17.04 -3.95 -3.85
N THR A 194 -17.85 -3.44 -4.78
CA THR A 194 -17.39 -2.97 -6.09
C THR A 194 -16.45 -1.78 -5.94
N LEU A 195 -16.76 -0.82 -5.08
CA LEU A 195 -15.87 0.31 -4.79
C LEU A 195 -14.55 -0.15 -4.15
N THR A 196 -14.60 -1.05 -3.16
CA THR A 196 -13.40 -1.59 -2.54
C THR A 196 -12.51 -2.34 -3.54
N SER A 197 -13.10 -3.07 -4.49
CA SER A 197 -12.35 -3.76 -5.54
C SER A 197 -11.74 -2.80 -6.57
N LEU A 198 -12.41 -1.69 -6.90
CA LEU A 198 -11.90 -0.67 -7.82
C LEU A 198 -10.73 0.12 -7.21
N PHE A 199 -10.81 0.49 -5.93
CA PHE A 199 -9.71 1.14 -5.21
C PHE A 199 -8.45 0.28 -5.09
N LEU A 200 -8.60 -1.06 -5.16
CA LEU A 200 -7.49 -2.01 -5.06
C LEU A 200 -6.93 -2.43 -6.44
N LEU A 201 -7.53 -1.94 -7.54
CA LEU A 201 -7.13 -2.25 -8.92
C LEU A 201 -6.46 -1.05 -9.62
N SER A 202 -6.54 0.15 -9.06
CA SER A 202 -5.81 1.36 -9.48
C SER A 202 -4.47 1.46 -8.79
#